data_65dc92f1c4db61389bb4326ccd7fca87
#
_entry.id   65dc92f1c4db61389bb4326ccd7fca87
#
_cell.length_a   1.000
_cell.length_b   1.000
_cell.length_c   1.000
_cell.angle_alpha   90.00
_cell.angle_beta   90.00
_cell.angle_gamma   90.00
#
_symmetry.space_group_name_H-M   'P 1'
#
loop_
_entity.id
_entity.type
_entity.pdbx_description
1 polymer ?
#
loop_
_entity_poly.entity_id
_entity_poly.type
_entity_poly.pdbx_seq_one_letter_code
_entity_poly.pdbx_strand_id
1 'polypeptide(L)'
;MRRLSILALALLSCCAQAETISGRIVAITDGDTLTLQDTANQQHQIRLAGIDSPERGQDFDARAKSALAALAFGNQASAECRKRDKYQRETCLVRIDGQDIGLEQVRAGMAWWYRPYISEQSPQERADYEQAEFNAKIRRLGLWNSKNPTPPWDWRREMRLDE
;
A
#
# COMPACT_ATOMS: atom_id res chain seq x y z
N MET A 1 7.99 32.12 54.92
CA MET A 1 8.31 32.25 53.48
C MET A 1 8.30 30.84 52.87
N ARG A 2 7.18 30.43 52.21
CA ARG A 2 7.00 29.13 51.60
C ARG A 2 7.49 29.19 50.16
N ARG A 3 8.50 28.41 49.81
CA ARG A 3 8.99 28.27 48.42
C ARG A 3 8.11 27.24 47.69
N LEU A 4 7.33 27.71 46.73
CA LEU A 4 6.59 26.86 45.81
C LEU A 4 7.59 26.35 44.76
N SER A 5 7.89 25.06 44.78
CA SER A 5 8.63 24.40 43.69
C SER A 5 7.62 23.99 42.60
N ILE A 6 7.71 24.65 41.46
CA ILE A 6 6.94 24.28 40.25
C ILE A 6 7.69 23.15 39.58
N LEU A 7 7.11 21.94 39.62
CA LEU A 7 7.59 20.76 38.90
C LEU A 7 7.09 20.85 37.45
N ALA A 8 7.95 21.23 36.53
CA ALA A 8 7.62 21.24 35.11
C ALA A 8 7.62 19.80 34.58
N LEU A 9 6.43 19.26 34.29
CA LEU A 9 6.22 17.97 33.66
C LEU A 9 6.47 18.11 32.15
N ALA A 10 7.64 17.72 31.68
CA ALA A 10 7.96 17.65 30.24
C ALA A 10 7.20 16.47 29.60
N LEU A 11 6.13 16.79 28.87
CA LEU A 11 5.44 15.83 27.98
C LEU A 11 6.37 15.49 26.81
N LEU A 12 7.05 14.34 26.86
CA LEU A 12 7.68 13.77 25.67
C LEU A 12 6.59 13.34 24.70
N SER A 13 6.32 14.16 23.67
CA SER A 13 5.56 13.72 22.50
C SER A 13 6.38 12.67 21.77
N CYS A 14 6.00 11.40 21.92
CA CYS A 14 6.52 10.31 21.09
C CYS A 14 5.88 10.45 19.71
N CYS A 15 6.54 11.18 18.80
CA CYS A 15 6.20 11.13 17.38
C CYS A 15 6.57 9.72 16.91
N ALA A 16 5.57 8.90 16.54
CA ALA A 16 5.80 7.68 15.80
C ALA A 16 6.41 8.08 14.46
N GLN A 17 7.72 7.92 14.33
CA GLN A 17 8.42 8.11 13.06
C GLN A 17 8.11 6.93 12.17
N ALA A 18 7.72 7.20 10.91
CA ALA A 18 7.65 6.17 9.89
C ALA A 18 9.04 5.56 9.71
N GLU A 19 9.12 4.25 9.84
CA GLU A 19 10.37 3.52 9.61
C GLU A 19 10.58 3.37 8.10
N THR A 20 11.76 3.76 7.61
CA THR A 20 12.12 3.57 6.20
C THR A 20 13.05 2.38 6.06
N ILE A 21 12.60 1.38 5.31
CA ILE A 21 13.37 0.18 4.98
C ILE A 21 13.82 0.31 3.52
N SER A 22 15.12 0.12 3.28
CA SER A 22 15.68 0.11 1.93
C SER A 22 16.23 -1.26 1.60
N GLY A 23 15.97 -1.74 0.38
CA GLY A 23 16.43 -3.07 -0.02
C GLY A 23 15.95 -3.47 -1.41
N ARG A 24 16.19 -4.72 -1.76
CA ARG A 24 15.82 -5.29 -3.06
C ARG A 24 14.48 -6.02 -2.96
N ILE A 25 13.61 -5.86 -3.94
CA ILE A 25 12.36 -6.62 -4.03
C ILE A 25 12.67 -8.02 -4.58
N VAL A 26 12.48 -9.05 -3.75
CA VAL A 26 12.87 -10.44 -4.04
C VAL A 26 11.69 -11.37 -4.31
N ALA A 27 10.46 -10.96 -3.99
CA ALA A 27 9.26 -11.73 -4.32
C ALA A 27 8.02 -10.82 -4.49
N ILE A 28 7.05 -11.29 -5.29
CA ILE A 28 5.73 -10.70 -5.44
C ILE A 28 4.71 -11.77 -5.07
N THR A 29 3.89 -11.49 -4.07
CA THR A 29 2.86 -12.43 -3.56
C THR A 29 1.58 -12.33 -4.39
N ASP A 30 1.07 -11.11 -4.56
CA ASP A 30 -0.14 -10.75 -5.30
C ASP A 30 -0.02 -9.33 -5.90
N GLY A 31 -1.13 -8.68 -6.24
CA GLY A 31 -1.12 -7.37 -6.89
C GLY A 31 -0.81 -6.18 -5.97
N ASP A 32 -0.72 -6.38 -4.64
CA ASP A 32 -0.40 -5.33 -3.66
C ASP A 32 0.53 -5.78 -2.52
N THR A 33 1.07 -7.00 -2.61
CA THR A 33 1.94 -7.57 -1.57
C THR A 33 3.24 -8.09 -2.17
N LEU A 34 4.36 -7.67 -1.60
CA LEU A 34 5.71 -8.03 -2.03
C LEU A 34 6.63 -8.34 -0.85
N THR A 35 7.80 -8.91 -1.14
CA THR A 35 8.87 -9.10 -0.15
C THR A 35 10.08 -8.25 -0.53
N LEU A 36 10.52 -7.42 0.38
CA LEU A 36 11.74 -6.63 0.29
C LEU A 36 12.81 -7.27 1.17
N GLN A 37 14.00 -7.49 0.64
CA GLN A 37 15.17 -7.95 1.39
C GLN A 37 16.09 -6.75 1.62
N ASP A 38 16.35 -6.46 2.89
CA ASP A 38 17.23 -5.36 3.29
C ASP A 38 18.73 -5.71 3.19
N THR A 39 19.58 -4.77 3.52
CA THR A 39 21.05 -4.93 3.48
C THR A 39 21.59 -5.93 4.51
N ALA A 40 20.82 -6.26 5.55
CA ALA A 40 21.14 -7.28 6.53
C ALA A 40 20.61 -8.68 6.13
N ASN A 41 20.10 -8.83 4.90
CA ASN A 41 19.41 -10.02 4.38
C ASN A 41 18.13 -10.39 5.12
N GLN A 42 17.55 -9.48 5.91
CA GLN A 42 16.24 -9.67 6.51
C GLN A 42 15.15 -9.45 5.45
N GLN A 43 14.16 -10.35 5.45
CA GLN A 43 13.01 -10.24 4.55
C GLN A 43 11.84 -9.57 5.27
N HIS A 44 11.28 -8.55 4.62
CA HIS A 44 10.13 -7.79 5.05
C HIS A 44 8.95 -8.05 4.14
N GLN A 45 7.87 -8.59 4.67
CA GLN A 45 6.64 -8.75 3.93
C GLN A 45 5.85 -7.44 3.95
N ILE A 46 5.72 -6.81 2.79
CA ILE A 46 5.16 -5.47 2.64
C ILE A 46 3.83 -5.53 1.89
N ARG A 47 2.80 -4.91 2.47
CA ARG A 47 1.57 -4.56 1.79
C ARG A 47 1.64 -3.10 1.35
N LEU A 48 1.40 -2.85 0.07
CA LEU A 48 1.40 -1.49 -0.48
C LEU A 48 0.27 -0.66 0.16
N ALA A 49 0.63 0.51 0.67
CA ALA A 49 -0.32 1.42 1.30
C ALA A 49 -1.26 2.06 0.28
N GLY A 50 -2.47 2.38 0.69
CA GLY A 50 -3.42 3.18 -0.10
C GLY A 50 -4.10 2.44 -1.25
N ILE A 51 -3.79 1.18 -1.50
CA ILE A 51 -4.42 0.39 -2.58
C ILE A 51 -5.00 -0.91 -2.06
N ASP A 52 -5.88 -1.51 -2.88
CA ASP A 52 -6.38 -2.87 -2.70
C ASP A 52 -6.47 -3.52 -4.09
N SER A 53 -5.74 -4.61 -4.32
CA SER A 53 -5.71 -5.32 -5.59
C SER A 53 -6.71 -6.47 -5.61
N PRO A 54 -7.07 -7.02 -6.79
CA PRO A 54 -7.90 -8.22 -6.87
C PRO A 54 -7.34 -9.36 -6.04
N GLU A 55 -8.24 -10.04 -5.31
CA GLU A 55 -7.94 -11.21 -4.50
C GLU A 55 -7.65 -12.43 -5.37
N ARG A 56 -7.00 -13.44 -4.79
CA ARG A 56 -6.76 -14.71 -5.49
C ARG A 56 -8.07 -15.33 -5.97
N GLY A 57 -8.14 -15.65 -7.26
CA GLY A 57 -9.33 -16.20 -7.91
C GLY A 57 -10.34 -15.15 -8.35
N GLN A 58 -10.14 -13.90 -8.03
CA GLN A 58 -10.91 -12.78 -8.56
C GLN A 58 -10.42 -12.42 -9.97
N ASP A 59 -11.30 -11.89 -10.81
CA ASP A 59 -10.92 -11.36 -12.11
C ASP A 59 -9.76 -10.36 -11.96
N PHE A 60 -8.76 -10.45 -12.83
CA PHE A 60 -7.55 -9.63 -12.85
C PHE A 60 -6.49 -9.93 -11.77
N ASP A 61 -6.65 -10.90 -10.87
CA ASP A 61 -5.65 -11.22 -9.84
C ASP A 61 -4.26 -11.49 -10.43
N ALA A 62 -4.18 -12.40 -11.39
CA ALA A 62 -2.93 -12.76 -12.05
C ALA A 62 -2.31 -11.60 -12.85
N ARG A 63 -3.15 -10.73 -13.44
CA ARG A 63 -2.70 -9.55 -14.17
C ARG A 63 -2.15 -8.49 -13.24
N ALA A 64 -2.82 -8.22 -12.13
CA ALA A 64 -2.36 -7.30 -11.10
C ALA A 64 -1.01 -7.74 -10.52
N LYS A 65 -0.87 -9.03 -10.19
CA LYS A 65 0.41 -9.61 -9.76
C LYS A 65 1.50 -9.45 -10.81
N SER A 66 1.21 -9.77 -12.08
CA SER A 66 2.18 -9.64 -13.17
C SER A 66 2.59 -8.20 -13.42
N ALA A 67 1.67 -7.24 -13.31
CA ALA A 67 1.96 -5.82 -13.44
C ALA A 67 2.88 -5.35 -12.32
N LEU A 68 2.60 -5.72 -11.06
CA LEU A 68 3.48 -5.40 -9.94
C LEU A 68 4.86 -6.04 -10.10
N ALA A 69 4.92 -7.28 -10.59
CA ALA A 69 6.20 -7.94 -10.84
C ALA A 69 7.04 -7.22 -11.91
N ALA A 70 6.42 -6.77 -12.99
CA ALA A 70 7.09 -6.01 -14.04
C ALA A 70 7.62 -4.65 -13.54
N LEU A 71 6.90 -4.00 -12.63
CA LEU A 71 7.31 -2.72 -12.03
C LEU A 71 8.43 -2.88 -11.01
N ALA A 72 8.37 -3.94 -10.19
CA ALA A 72 9.06 -3.94 -8.91
C ALA A 72 10.09 -5.07 -8.74
N PHE A 73 9.86 -6.25 -9.30
CA PHE A 73 10.71 -7.41 -9.02
C PHE A 73 12.16 -7.17 -9.41
N GLY A 74 13.08 -7.45 -8.48
CA GLY A 74 14.52 -7.33 -8.68
C GLY A 74 15.08 -5.90 -8.53
N ASN A 75 14.23 -4.89 -8.40
CA ASN A 75 14.64 -3.49 -8.25
C ASN A 75 15.00 -3.14 -6.79
N GLN A 76 15.86 -2.14 -6.63
CA GLN A 76 16.08 -1.48 -5.35
C GLN A 76 14.87 -0.56 -5.05
N ALA A 77 14.41 -0.60 -3.81
CA ALA A 77 13.27 0.19 -3.36
C ALA A 77 13.50 0.80 -1.98
N SER A 78 12.78 1.86 -1.69
CA SER A 78 12.58 2.38 -0.34
C SER A 78 11.13 2.20 0.07
N ALA A 79 10.92 1.67 1.26
CA ALA A 79 9.61 1.43 1.85
C ALA A 79 9.45 2.27 3.12
N GLU A 80 8.55 3.26 3.07
CA GLU A 80 8.16 4.07 4.22
C GLU A 80 6.99 3.37 4.92
N CYS A 81 7.28 2.72 6.05
CA CYS A 81 6.34 1.86 6.74
C CYS A 81 5.65 2.61 7.88
N ARG A 82 4.33 2.59 7.88
CA ARG A 82 3.50 3.37 8.81
C ARG A 82 2.89 2.52 9.92
N LYS A 83 2.65 1.23 9.65
CA LYS A 83 2.04 0.29 10.60
C LYS A 83 2.25 -1.15 10.16
N ARG A 84 1.92 -2.09 11.06
CA ARG A 84 1.71 -3.51 10.72
C ARG A 84 0.22 -3.83 10.68
N ASP A 85 -0.18 -4.66 9.73
CA ASP A 85 -1.55 -5.14 9.65
C ASP A 85 -1.79 -6.36 10.57
N LYS A 86 -3.02 -6.84 10.61
CA LYS A 86 -3.40 -8.02 11.44
C LYS A 86 -2.69 -9.32 11.04
N TYR A 87 -2.11 -9.38 9.86
CA TYR A 87 -1.34 -10.51 9.35
C TYR A 87 0.17 -10.31 9.54
N GLN A 88 0.58 -9.31 10.33
CA GLN A 88 1.98 -8.93 10.60
C GLN A 88 2.76 -8.42 9.38
N ARG A 89 2.08 -8.09 8.27
CA ARG A 89 2.72 -7.41 7.13
C ARG A 89 2.92 -5.94 7.46
N GLU A 90 4.02 -5.39 6.99
CA GLU A 90 4.29 -3.95 7.09
C GLU A 90 3.51 -3.22 5.99
N THR A 91 2.70 -2.24 6.37
CA THR A 91 1.95 -1.41 5.41
C THR A 91 2.79 -0.18 5.08
N CYS A 92 3.31 -0.14 3.85
CA CYS A 92 4.31 0.84 3.46
C CYS A 92 3.97 1.51 2.12
N LEU A 93 4.37 2.77 2.01
CA LEU A 93 4.52 3.46 0.74
C LEU A 93 5.87 3.04 0.15
N VAL A 94 5.85 2.39 -1.00
CA VAL A 94 7.07 1.85 -1.64
C VAL A 94 7.40 2.65 -2.89
N ARG A 95 8.68 3.10 -2.97
CA ARG A 95 9.20 3.86 -4.10
C ARG A 95 10.36 3.15 -4.77
N ILE A 96 10.35 3.19 -6.11
CA ILE A 96 11.44 2.77 -6.98
C ILE A 96 11.78 3.97 -7.86
N ASP A 97 13.03 4.42 -7.85
CA ASP A 97 13.49 5.62 -8.58
C ASP A 97 12.60 6.85 -8.32
N GLY A 98 12.11 6.99 -7.06
CA GLY A 98 11.22 8.06 -6.63
C GLY A 98 9.75 7.88 -6.99
N GLN A 99 9.38 6.88 -7.78
CA GLN A 99 7.99 6.62 -8.19
C GLN A 99 7.29 5.72 -7.17
N ASP A 100 6.07 6.10 -6.77
CA ASP A 100 5.19 5.30 -5.93
C ASP A 100 4.59 4.15 -6.74
N ILE A 101 5.01 2.91 -6.45
CA ILE A 101 4.57 1.73 -7.21
C ILE A 101 3.11 1.34 -6.93
N GLY A 102 2.56 1.71 -5.77
CA GLY A 102 1.13 1.56 -5.49
C GLY A 102 0.28 2.48 -6.38
N LEU A 103 0.72 3.73 -6.54
CA LEU A 103 0.09 4.68 -7.44
C LEU A 103 0.15 4.21 -8.91
N GLU A 104 1.28 3.61 -9.32
CA GLU A 104 1.41 3.04 -10.68
C GLU A 104 0.44 1.88 -10.92
N GLN A 105 0.20 1.01 -9.91
CA GLN A 105 -0.82 -0.04 -10.00
C GLN A 105 -2.23 0.56 -10.20
N VAL A 106 -2.57 1.64 -9.51
CA VAL A 106 -3.85 2.34 -9.72
C VAL A 106 -3.92 2.97 -11.12
N ARG A 107 -2.85 3.62 -11.58
CA ARG A 107 -2.77 4.22 -12.93
C ARG A 107 -2.96 3.19 -14.03
N ALA A 108 -2.42 1.99 -13.85
CA ALA A 108 -2.57 0.89 -14.79
C ALA A 108 -3.95 0.21 -14.72
N GLY A 109 -4.80 0.57 -13.77
CA GLY A 109 -6.08 -0.09 -13.50
C GLY A 109 -5.91 -1.52 -12.98
N MET A 110 -4.85 -1.78 -12.21
CA MET A 110 -4.55 -3.08 -11.61
C MET A 110 -4.87 -3.15 -10.12
N ALA A 111 -5.25 -2.01 -9.51
CA ALA A 111 -5.72 -1.91 -8.14
C ALA A 111 -6.74 -0.78 -7.98
N TRP A 112 -7.54 -0.86 -6.93
CA TRP A 112 -8.41 0.23 -6.47
C TRP A 112 -7.65 1.13 -5.51
N TRP A 113 -7.94 2.43 -5.51
CA TRP A 113 -7.59 3.31 -4.40
C TRP A 113 -8.42 2.92 -3.17
N TYR A 114 -7.74 2.51 -2.10
CA TYR A 114 -8.38 2.00 -0.88
C TYR A 114 -8.75 3.12 0.09
N ARG A 115 -9.91 3.73 -0.09
CA ARG A 115 -10.43 4.88 0.67
C ARG A 115 -10.62 4.68 2.17
N PRO A 116 -10.87 3.47 2.74
CA PRO A 116 -10.98 3.32 4.19
C PRO A 116 -9.76 3.79 4.98
N TYR A 117 -8.57 3.86 4.36
CA TYR A 117 -7.35 4.37 4.99
C TYR A 117 -6.90 5.74 4.44
N ILE A 118 -7.82 6.52 3.88
CA ILE A 118 -7.54 7.84 3.29
C ILE A 118 -6.89 8.81 4.28
N SER A 119 -7.21 8.70 5.59
CA SER A 119 -6.62 9.53 6.65
C SER A 119 -5.12 9.31 6.84
N GLU A 120 -4.59 8.17 6.37
CA GLU A 120 -3.15 7.84 6.43
C GLU A 120 -2.34 8.45 5.28
N GLN A 121 -3.03 9.01 4.28
CA GLN A 121 -2.42 9.64 3.12
C GLN A 121 -2.35 11.17 3.31
N SER A 122 -1.27 11.78 2.82
CA SER A 122 -1.17 13.23 2.72
C SER A 122 -2.21 13.79 1.73
N PRO A 123 -2.52 15.10 1.77
CA PRO A 123 -3.42 15.70 0.78
C PRO A 123 -2.95 15.51 -0.67
N GLN A 124 -1.64 15.54 -0.91
CA GLN A 124 -1.07 15.32 -2.23
C GLN A 124 -1.25 13.87 -2.69
N GLU A 125 -0.91 12.89 -1.85
CA GLU A 125 -1.15 11.47 -2.16
C GLU A 125 -2.61 11.20 -2.51
N ARG A 126 -3.57 11.77 -1.75
CA ARG A 126 -5.00 11.62 -2.03
C ARG A 126 -5.37 12.13 -3.42
N ALA A 127 -4.90 13.34 -3.76
CA ALA A 127 -5.18 13.95 -5.06
C ALA A 127 -4.59 13.11 -6.21
N ASP A 128 -3.37 12.60 -6.04
CA ASP A 128 -2.67 11.79 -7.06
C ASP A 128 -3.38 10.45 -7.28
N TYR A 129 -3.81 9.77 -6.20
CA TYR A 129 -4.53 8.50 -6.27
C TYR A 129 -5.94 8.67 -6.85
N GLU A 130 -6.66 9.72 -6.47
CA GLU A 130 -7.98 10.05 -7.03
C GLU A 130 -7.89 10.29 -8.53
N GLN A 131 -6.94 11.13 -8.95
CA GLN A 131 -6.73 11.43 -10.36
C GLN A 131 -6.30 10.19 -11.16
N ALA A 132 -5.44 9.33 -10.58
CA ALA A 132 -4.99 8.10 -11.21
C ALA A 132 -6.16 7.13 -11.45
N GLU A 133 -6.98 6.88 -10.41
CA GLU A 133 -8.16 6.01 -10.53
C GLU A 133 -9.18 6.57 -11.51
N PHE A 134 -9.45 7.87 -11.47
CA PHE A 134 -10.36 8.54 -12.40
C PHE A 134 -9.91 8.36 -13.86
N ASN A 135 -8.62 8.60 -14.14
CA ASN A 135 -8.06 8.44 -15.47
C ASN A 135 -8.10 6.98 -15.96
N ALA A 136 -7.80 6.02 -15.07
CA ALA A 136 -7.87 4.60 -15.38
C ALA A 136 -9.31 4.18 -15.75
N LYS A 137 -10.32 4.69 -15.02
CA LYS A 137 -11.75 4.45 -15.29
C LYS A 137 -12.18 5.02 -16.65
N ILE A 138 -11.88 6.29 -16.94
CA ILE A 138 -12.25 6.93 -18.21
C ILE A 138 -11.63 6.18 -19.40
N ARG A 139 -10.37 5.78 -19.27
CA ARG A 139 -9.62 5.07 -20.32
C ARG A 139 -9.92 3.57 -20.35
N ARG A 140 -10.75 3.06 -19.45
CA ARG A 140 -11.09 1.64 -19.30
C ARG A 140 -9.87 0.74 -19.20
N LEU A 141 -8.86 1.15 -18.43
CA LEU A 141 -7.64 0.39 -18.25
C LEU A 141 -7.85 -0.78 -17.27
N GLY A 142 -7.19 -1.91 -17.54
CA GLY A 142 -7.17 -3.05 -16.65
C GLY A 142 -8.57 -3.51 -16.22
N LEU A 143 -8.79 -3.58 -14.92
CA LEU A 143 -10.06 -3.99 -14.30
C LEU A 143 -11.26 -3.12 -14.71
N TRP A 144 -11.01 -1.85 -15.09
CA TRP A 144 -12.06 -0.91 -15.52
C TRP A 144 -12.57 -1.18 -16.95
N ASN A 145 -11.98 -2.15 -17.67
CA ASN A 145 -12.55 -2.65 -18.93
C ASN A 145 -13.75 -3.58 -18.69
N SER A 146 -13.90 -4.14 -17.50
CA SER A 146 -15.09 -4.90 -17.10
C SER A 146 -16.29 -3.96 -16.90
N LYS A 147 -17.51 -4.45 -17.18
CA LYS A 147 -18.74 -3.65 -16.99
C LYS A 147 -18.97 -3.26 -15.54
N ASN A 148 -18.75 -4.22 -14.62
CA ASN A 148 -18.97 -4.06 -13.19
C ASN A 148 -17.82 -4.74 -12.45
N PRO A 149 -16.65 -4.11 -12.32
CA PRO A 149 -15.55 -4.69 -11.57
C PRO A 149 -15.90 -4.71 -10.08
N THR A 150 -15.89 -5.89 -9.46
CA THR A 150 -16.16 -6.05 -8.02
C THR A 150 -14.92 -5.61 -7.24
N PRO A 151 -15.03 -4.69 -6.27
CA PRO A 151 -13.91 -4.34 -5.41
C PRO A 151 -13.46 -5.51 -4.52
N PRO A 152 -12.16 -5.62 -4.17
CA PRO A 152 -11.66 -6.73 -3.35
C PRO A 152 -12.33 -6.86 -1.99
N TRP A 153 -12.68 -5.74 -1.34
CA TRP A 153 -13.39 -5.77 -0.05
C TRP A 153 -14.82 -6.31 -0.15
N ASP A 154 -15.50 -6.12 -1.28
CA ASP A 154 -16.82 -6.71 -1.54
C ASP A 154 -16.67 -8.19 -1.86
N TRP A 155 -15.70 -8.57 -2.71
CA TRP A 155 -15.34 -9.96 -2.99
C TRP A 155 -15.08 -10.75 -1.70
N ARG A 156 -14.23 -10.22 -0.78
CA ARG A 156 -13.97 -10.86 0.53
C ARG A 156 -15.23 -10.98 1.40
N ARG A 157 -16.17 -10.06 1.27
CA ARG A 157 -17.45 -10.13 2.01
C ARG A 157 -18.34 -11.22 1.46
N GLU A 158 -18.47 -11.33 0.15
CA GLU A 158 -19.25 -12.36 -0.53
C GLU A 158 -18.72 -13.76 -0.20
N MET A 159 -17.40 -13.99 -0.36
CA MET A 159 -16.78 -15.28 -0.05
C MET A 159 -16.99 -15.76 1.40
N ARG A 160 -17.07 -14.83 2.38
CA ARG A 160 -17.35 -15.19 3.78
C ARG A 160 -18.81 -15.52 4.08
N LEU A 161 -19.74 -15.18 3.19
CA LEU A 161 -21.14 -15.52 3.32
C LEU A 161 -21.44 -16.91 2.74
N ASP A 162 -20.54 -17.43 1.93
CA ASP A 162 -20.63 -18.74 1.29
C ASP A 162 -19.98 -19.88 2.11
N GLU A 163 -19.28 -19.54 3.23
CA GLU A 163 -18.70 -20.48 4.22
C GLU A 163 -19.66 -20.75 5.38
#